data_b15e6dc4f885391038bb642f8644d169
#
_entry.id   b15e6dc4f885391038bb642f8644d169
#
_cell.length_a   1.000
_cell.length_b   1.000
_cell.length_c   1.000
_cell.angle_alpha   90.00
_cell.angle_beta   90.00
_cell.angle_gamma   90.00
#
_symmetry.space_group_name_H-M   'P 1'
#
loop_
_entity.id
_entity.type
_entity.pdbx_description
1 polymer ?
#
loop_
_entity_poly.entity_id
_entity_poly.type
_entity_poly.pdbx_seq_one_letter_code
_entity_poly.pdbx_strand_id
1 'polypeptide(L)'
;MIEILTALGLMEGEGSGYDLIYELDAVEAKKQPEIESTFNTVTVYQSAEITDKEVVRLMDYVDHNYQLSQKNKIAFGIIAREKRIATTDLSKTLQLTAEERLRSYVDNLDKNHLITKSGATKGAYYQINPTLLTNAKSNVVTTLRTIEPYVLKALIKEDLHRHPMSKISEIASRIPDVELKEIRKIVYSMVGTEIAKKGARVDCRYYLIDG
;
A
#
# COMPACT_ATOMS: atom_id res chain seq x y z
N MET A 1 -29.36 25.24 5.89
CA MET A 1 -29.79 24.72 4.56
C MET A 1 -29.98 23.19 4.59
N ILE A 2 -29.02 22.41 5.13
CA ILE A 2 -29.12 20.95 5.27
C ILE A 2 -30.38 20.54 6.03
N GLU A 3 -30.64 21.14 7.20
CA GLU A 3 -31.82 20.86 8.02
C GLU A 3 -33.15 21.06 7.29
N ILE A 4 -33.25 22.07 6.42
CA ILE A 4 -34.46 22.36 5.64
C ILE A 4 -34.68 21.29 4.56
N LEU A 5 -33.60 20.89 3.87
CA LEU A 5 -33.66 19.85 2.84
C LEU A 5 -33.95 18.49 3.42
N THR A 6 -33.41 18.18 4.61
CA THR A 6 -33.69 16.96 5.36
C THR A 6 -35.15 16.94 5.83
N ALA A 7 -35.65 18.04 6.36
CA ALA A 7 -37.07 18.18 6.79
C ALA A 7 -38.05 18.02 5.63
N LEU A 8 -37.66 18.38 4.41
CA LEU A 8 -38.43 18.22 3.18
C LEU A 8 -38.29 16.83 2.53
N GLY A 9 -37.48 15.91 3.15
CA GLY A 9 -37.23 14.60 2.57
C GLY A 9 -36.41 14.59 1.28
N LEU A 10 -35.75 15.72 0.95
CA LEU A 10 -34.95 15.88 -0.25
C LEU A 10 -33.47 15.51 -0.02
N MET A 11 -33.09 15.26 1.22
CA MET A 11 -31.73 14.93 1.63
C MET A 11 -31.74 14.07 2.90
N GLU A 12 -30.95 13.02 2.92
CA GLU A 12 -30.64 12.29 4.16
C GLU A 12 -29.59 13.09 4.93
N GLY A 13 -29.89 13.52 6.17
CA GLY A 13 -29.04 14.43 6.94
C GLY A 13 -27.73 13.84 7.48
N GLU A 14 -27.42 12.59 7.18
CA GLU A 14 -26.35 11.82 7.83
C GLU A 14 -25.03 11.74 7.04
N GLY A 15 -24.90 12.39 5.88
CA GLY A 15 -23.66 12.36 5.08
C GLY A 15 -23.38 11.02 4.39
N SER A 16 -24.33 10.08 4.45
CA SER A 16 -24.20 8.70 3.92
C SER A 16 -23.85 8.62 2.43
N GLY A 17 -24.22 9.63 1.65
CA GLY A 17 -23.92 9.68 0.21
C GLY A 17 -22.43 9.78 -0.10
N TYR A 18 -21.67 10.52 0.70
CA TYR A 18 -20.21 10.60 0.53
C TYR A 18 -19.53 9.26 0.88
N ASP A 19 -19.90 8.69 1.99
CA ASP A 19 -19.34 7.40 2.43
C ASP A 19 -19.60 6.30 1.39
N LEU A 20 -20.80 6.32 0.76
CA LEU A 20 -21.13 5.39 -0.31
C LEU A 20 -20.27 5.59 -1.57
N ILE A 21 -20.04 6.84 -1.99
CA ILE A 21 -19.15 7.13 -3.14
C ILE A 21 -17.75 6.65 -2.85
N TYR A 22 -17.20 6.94 -1.66
CA TYR A 22 -15.86 6.49 -1.26
C TYR A 22 -15.76 4.96 -1.19
N GLU A 23 -16.80 4.28 -0.70
CA GLU A 23 -16.84 2.82 -0.69
C GLU A 23 -16.84 2.24 -2.10
N LEU A 24 -17.70 2.73 -2.99
CA LEU A 24 -17.80 2.27 -4.37
C LEU A 24 -16.48 2.49 -5.13
N ASP A 25 -15.88 3.67 -5.00
CA ASP A 25 -14.60 3.96 -5.63
C ASP A 25 -13.48 3.06 -5.10
N ALA A 26 -13.50 2.73 -3.79
CA ALA A 26 -12.55 1.81 -3.20
C ALA A 26 -12.74 0.38 -3.73
N VAL A 27 -13.98 -0.11 -3.79
CA VAL A 27 -14.33 -1.46 -4.31
C VAL A 27 -13.97 -1.59 -5.80
N GLU A 28 -14.20 -0.54 -6.58
CA GLU A 28 -13.88 -0.53 -8.02
C GLU A 28 -12.43 -0.14 -8.32
N ALA A 29 -11.57 -0.01 -7.31
CA ALA A 29 -10.18 0.43 -7.45
C ALA A 29 -10.02 1.77 -8.18
N LYS A 30 -11.00 2.63 -8.08
CA LYS A 30 -10.96 3.99 -8.60
C LYS A 30 -10.24 4.94 -7.66
N LYS A 31 -9.75 6.06 -8.21
CA LYS A 31 -9.22 7.15 -7.38
C LYS A 31 -10.36 7.77 -6.59
N GLN A 32 -10.11 8.08 -5.32
CA GLN A 32 -11.08 8.77 -4.48
C GLN A 32 -11.46 10.13 -5.09
N PRO A 33 -12.71 10.59 -4.91
CA PRO A 33 -13.18 11.84 -5.50
C PRO A 33 -12.39 13.03 -4.90
N GLU A 34 -12.07 13.98 -5.73
CA GLU A 34 -11.51 15.26 -5.31
C GLU A 34 -12.66 16.27 -5.16
N ILE A 35 -12.75 16.91 -4.01
CA ILE A 35 -13.83 17.84 -3.69
C ILE A 35 -13.25 19.22 -3.48
N GLU A 36 -13.68 20.15 -4.31
CA GLU A 36 -13.37 21.56 -4.16
C GLU A 36 -14.61 22.32 -3.70
N SER A 37 -14.51 23.06 -2.60
CA SER A 37 -15.59 23.85 -2.04
C SER A 37 -15.22 25.32 -2.00
N THR A 38 -16.11 26.15 -2.53
CA THR A 38 -16.04 27.61 -2.39
C THR A 38 -17.24 28.09 -1.58
N PHE A 39 -17.38 29.40 -1.35
CA PHE A 39 -18.53 29.96 -0.63
C PHE A 39 -19.87 29.61 -1.30
N ASN A 40 -19.92 29.53 -2.63
CA ASN A 40 -21.14 29.36 -3.40
C ASN A 40 -21.22 28.07 -4.22
N THR A 41 -20.13 27.29 -4.30
CA THR A 41 -20.05 26.11 -5.17
C THR A 41 -19.33 24.96 -4.48
N VAL A 42 -19.78 23.75 -4.78
CA VAL A 42 -19.07 22.51 -4.50
C VAL A 42 -18.87 21.81 -5.82
N THR A 43 -17.62 21.48 -6.15
CA THR A 43 -17.27 20.72 -7.35
C THR A 43 -16.69 19.39 -6.93
N VAL A 44 -17.22 18.30 -7.51
CA VAL A 44 -16.75 16.94 -7.26
C VAL A 44 -16.15 16.41 -8.55
N TYR A 45 -14.87 16.06 -8.52
CA TYR A 45 -14.17 15.40 -9.61
C TYR A 45 -14.09 13.90 -9.32
N GLN A 46 -14.77 13.10 -10.11
CA GLN A 46 -14.78 11.66 -9.97
C GLN A 46 -14.14 10.99 -11.19
N SER A 47 -13.18 10.08 -10.95
CA SER A 47 -12.55 9.32 -12.01
C SER A 47 -13.46 8.17 -12.46
N ALA A 48 -13.69 8.03 -13.76
CA ALA A 48 -14.39 6.88 -14.32
C ALA A 48 -13.48 5.67 -14.54
N GLU A 49 -12.18 5.84 -14.43
CA GLU A 49 -11.17 4.87 -14.83
C GLU A 49 -10.91 3.84 -13.72
N ILE A 50 -11.04 2.56 -14.06
CA ILE A 50 -10.60 1.45 -13.17
C ILE A 50 -9.09 1.34 -13.31
N THR A 51 -8.38 1.69 -12.25
CA THR A 51 -6.92 1.76 -12.26
C THR A 51 -6.24 0.40 -12.16
N ASP A 52 -6.88 -0.58 -11.48
CA ASP A 52 -6.28 -1.89 -11.25
C ASP A 52 -7.34 -3.00 -11.07
N LYS A 53 -7.48 -3.87 -12.09
CA LYS A 53 -8.43 -4.98 -12.07
C LYS A 53 -8.10 -6.03 -10.99
N GLU A 54 -6.84 -6.15 -10.60
CA GLU A 54 -6.44 -7.10 -9.57
C GLU A 54 -6.87 -6.61 -8.19
N VAL A 55 -6.88 -5.29 -7.97
CA VAL A 55 -7.43 -4.70 -6.74
C VAL A 55 -8.93 -4.97 -6.66
N VAL A 56 -9.67 -4.85 -7.76
CA VAL A 56 -11.12 -5.17 -7.80
C VAL A 56 -11.35 -6.64 -7.38
N ARG A 57 -10.57 -7.58 -7.90
CA ARG A 57 -10.66 -9.00 -7.53
C ARG A 57 -10.32 -9.25 -6.06
N LEU A 58 -9.31 -8.53 -5.55
CA LEU A 58 -8.94 -8.60 -4.14
C LEU A 58 -10.05 -8.07 -3.24
N MET A 59 -10.66 -6.95 -3.61
CA MET A 59 -11.81 -6.37 -2.90
C MET A 59 -12.98 -7.33 -2.87
N ASP A 60 -13.33 -7.93 -4.00
CA ASP A 60 -14.38 -8.94 -4.12
C ASP A 60 -14.10 -10.16 -3.22
N TYR A 61 -12.87 -10.68 -3.25
CA TYR A 61 -12.46 -11.78 -2.37
C TYR A 61 -12.63 -11.42 -0.88
N VAL A 62 -12.20 -10.22 -0.49
CA VAL A 62 -12.27 -9.79 0.91
C VAL A 62 -13.72 -9.55 1.33
N ASP A 63 -14.55 -8.98 0.48
CA ASP A 63 -15.97 -8.75 0.77
C ASP A 63 -16.76 -10.05 0.96
N HIS A 64 -16.42 -11.09 0.18
CA HIS A 64 -17.04 -12.41 0.31
C HIS A 64 -16.58 -13.21 1.56
N ASN A 65 -15.35 -13.00 2.02
CA ASN A 65 -14.77 -13.82 3.09
C ASN A 65 -14.70 -13.12 4.45
N TYR A 66 -14.87 -11.81 4.50
CA TYR A 66 -14.74 -11.00 5.72
C TYR A 66 -15.88 -10.00 5.85
N GLN A 67 -16.42 -9.87 7.06
CA GLN A 67 -17.44 -8.86 7.35
C GLN A 67 -16.74 -7.53 7.71
N LEU A 68 -16.51 -6.71 6.70
CA LEU A 68 -15.91 -5.39 6.86
C LEU A 68 -16.99 -4.30 6.96
N SER A 69 -16.77 -3.35 7.87
CA SER A 69 -17.56 -2.11 7.88
C SER A 69 -17.19 -1.25 6.66
N GLN A 70 -18.06 -0.33 6.29
CA GLN A 70 -17.83 0.64 5.23
C GLN A 70 -16.47 1.35 5.38
N LYS A 71 -16.15 1.85 6.59
CA LYS A 71 -14.85 2.48 6.89
C LYS A 71 -13.67 1.55 6.61
N ASN A 72 -13.80 0.27 6.97
CA ASN A 72 -12.74 -0.71 6.70
C ASN A 72 -12.59 -0.99 5.20
N LYS A 73 -13.70 -1.11 4.44
CA LYS A 73 -13.65 -1.31 2.98
C LYS A 73 -12.96 -0.15 2.28
N ILE A 74 -13.31 1.10 2.62
CA ILE A 74 -12.70 2.30 2.08
C ILE A 74 -11.18 2.29 2.34
N ALA A 75 -10.78 2.10 3.60
CA ALA A 75 -9.35 2.08 3.95
C ALA A 75 -8.59 0.94 3.27
N PHE A 76 -9.18 -0.25 3.20
CA PHE A 76 -8.58 -1.41 2.55
C PHE A 76 -8.39 -1.18 1.04
N GLY A 77 -9.40 -0.64 0.35
CA GLY A 77 -9.32 -0.33 -1.09
C GLY A 77 -8.24 0.71 -1.40
N ILE A 78 -8.11 1.76 -0.57
CA ILE A 78 -7.03 2.75 -0.71
C ILE A 78 -5.66 2.08 -0.53
N ILE A 79 -5.48 1.26 0.53
CA ILE A 79 -4.22 0.56 0.79
C ILE A 79 -3.88 -0.42 -0.35
N ALA A 80 -4.89 -1.13 -0.87
CA ALA A 80 -4.70 -2.07 -1.97
C ALA A 80 -4.25 -1.37 -3.25
N ARG A 81 -4.88 -0.24 -3.59
CA ARG A 81 -4.52 0.56 -4.78
C ARG A 81 -3.12 1.15 -4.68
N GLU A 82 -2.80 1.76 -3.54
CA GLU A 82 -1.49 2.40 -3.31
C GLU A 82 -0.37 1.38 -3.05
N LYS A 83 -0.73 0.10 -2.81
CA LYS A 83 0.18 -1.02 -2.47
C LYS A 83 0.96 -0.80 -1.18
N ARG A 84 1.39 0.41 -0.91
CA ARG A 84 2.02 0.89 0.31
C ARG A 84 1.67 2.35 0.52
N ILE A 85 1.12 2.69 1.68
CA ILE A 85 0.75 4.06 2.00
C ILE A 85 1.20 4.44 3.41
N ALA A 86 1.79 5.63 3.57
CA ALA A 86 2.14 6.14 4.88
C ALA A 86 0.87 6.40 5.71
N THR A 87 0.95 6.21 7.02
CA THR A 87 -0.19 6.46 7.92
C THR A 87 -0.71 7.88 7.84
N THR A 88 0.18 8.84 7.64
CA THR A 88 -0.16 10.27 7.46
C THR A 88 -0.90 10.52 6.15
N ASP A 89 -0.50 9.85 5.08
CA ASP A 89 -1.11 10.04 3.76
C ASP A 89 -2.44 9.30 3.68
N LEU A 90 -2.58 8.12 4.30
CA LEU A 90 -3.87 7.46 4.45
C LEU A 90 -4.87 8.34 5.21
N SER A 91 -4.45 8.98 6.31
CA SER A 91 -5.31 9.91 7.05
C SER A 91 -5.74 11.11 6.22
N LYS A 92 -4.86 11.65 5.37
CA LYS A 92 -5.20 12.75 4.44
C LYS A 92 -6.17 12.29 3.35
N THR A 93 -5.90 11.14 2.74
CA THR A 93 -6.77 10.57 1.68
C THR A 93 -8.16 10.26 2.21
N LEU A 94 -8.26 9.77 3.47
CA LEU A 94 -9.54 9.57 4.15
C LEU A 94 -10.19 10.88 4.63
N GLN A 95 -9.52 12.02 4.47
CA GLN A 95 -9.98 13.35 4.90
C GLN A 95 -10.41 13.39 6.38
N LEU A 96 -9.68 12.65 7.23
CA LEU A 96 -10.03 12.53 8.64
C LEU A 96 -9.97 13.89 9.34
N THR A 97 -11.01 14.20 10.07
CA THR A 97 -11.06 15.37 10.96
C THR A 97 -10.15 15.16 12.19
N ALA A 98 -9.91 16.24 12.95
CA ALA A 98 -9.09 16.17 14.17
C ALA A 98 -9.67 15.21 15.23
N GLU A 99 -10.98 14.95 15.18
CA GLU A 99 -11.71 14.08 16.13
C GLU A 99 -11.72 12.62 15.67
N GLU A 100 -11.60 12.36 14.37
CA GLU A 100 -11.61 11.02 13.80
C GLU A 100 -10.23 10.37 13.91
N ARG A 101 -10.24 9.12 14.34
CA ARG A 101 -9.00 8.34 14.50
C ARG A 101 -8.86 7.34 13.37
N LEU A 102 -7.72 7.38 12.68
CA LEU A 102 -7.35 6.37 11.66
C LEU A 102 -7.55 4.93 12.16
N ARG A 103 -7.40 4.73 13.46
CA ARG A 103 -7.60 3.45 14.12
C ARG A 103 -8.96 2.81 13.82
N SER A 104 -10.05 3.58 13.79
CA SER A 104 -11.40 3.06 13.47
C SER A 104 -11.53 2.51 12.05
N TYR A 105 -10.65 2.93 11.14
CA TYR A 105 -10.61 2.47 9.74
C TYR A 105 -9.75 1.22 9.54
N VAL A 106 -8.75 1.00 10.39
CA VAL A 106 -7.72 -0.03 10.16
C VAL A 106 -7.67 -1.15 11.19
N ASP A 107 -8.20 -0.96 12.41
CA ASP A 107 -8.09 -1.96 13.50
C ASP A 107 -8.65 -3.33 13.13
N ASN A 108 -9.80 -3.37 12.46
CA ASN A 108 -10.41 -4.62 12.04
C ASN A 108 -9.63 -5.28 10.90
N LEU A 109 -9.03 -4.48 10.02
CA LEU A 109 -8.16 -4.97 8.95
C LEU A 109 -6.90 -5.63 9.51
N ASP A 110 -6.30 -5.00 10.52
CA ASP A 110 -5.10 -5.52 11.20
C ASP A 110 -5.42 -6.79 12.00
N LYS A 111 -6.51 -6.81 12.76
CA LYS A 111 -6.97 -7.99 13.52
C LYS A 111 -7.25 -9.20 12.63
N ASN A 112 -7.79 -8.99 11.44
CA ASN A 112 -8.06 -10.05 10.46
C ASN A 112 -6.85 -10.36 9.59
N HIS A 113 -5.68 -9.78 9.87
CA HIS A 113 -4.46 -9.95 9.10
C HIS A 113 -4.61 -9.63 7.59
N LEU A 114 -5.49 -8.69 7.25
CA LEU A 114 -5.69 -8.24 5.87
C LEU A 114 -4.62 -7.24 5.44
N ILE A 115 -4.12 -6.46 6.39
CA ILE A 115 -3.02 -5.50 6.21
C ILE A 115 -1.89 -5.78 7.18
N THR A 116 -0.73 -5.24 6.90
CA THR A 116 0.40 -5.18 7.82
C THR A 116 0.84 -3.74 8.02
N LYS A 117 1.16 -3.39 9.27
CA LYS A 117 1.75 -2.11 9.63
C LYS A 117 3.22 -2.28 9.87
N SER A 118 4.05 -1.48 9.21
CA SER A 118 5.49 -1.48 9.36
C SER A 118 6.02 -0.09 9.64
N GLY A 119 7.17 -0.04 10.32
CA GLY A 119 7.78 1.22 10.74
C GLY A 119 7.20 1.78 12.03
N ALA A 120 7.81 2.85 12.53
CA ALA A 120 7.42 3.53 13.76
C ALA A 120 7.21 5.02 13.52
N THR A 121 6.35 5.63 14.32
CA THR A 121 6.07 7.06 14.32
C THR A 121 5.75 7.63 12.93
N LYS A 122 6.44 8.68 12.49
CA LYS A 122 6.21 9.37 11.20
C LYS A 122 6.57 8.52 9.97
N GLY A 123 7.36 7.44 10.14
CA GLY A 123 7.74 6.52 9.06
C GLY A 123 6.85 5.29 8.97
N ALA A 124 5.79 5.20 9.76
CA ALA A 124 4.87 4.07 9.73
C ALA A 124 4.03 4.07 8.45
N TYR A 125 3.83 2.88 7.88
CA TYR A 125 3.02 2.69 6.69
C TYR A 125 2.18 1.41 6.79
N TYR A 126 1.13 1.34 5.98
CA TYR A 126 0.31 0.16 5.77
C TYR A 126 0.53 -0.43 4.39
N GLN A 127 0.39 -1.73 4.29
CA GLN A 127 0.39 -2.50 3.04
C GLN A 127 -0.52 -3.71 3.18
N ILE A 128 -0.94 -4.30 2.06
CA ILE A 128 -1.70 -5.54 2.05
C ILE A 128 -0.82 -6.68 2.59
N ASN A 129 -1.41 -7.56 3.39
CA ASN A 129 -0.72 -8.75 3.87
C ASN A 129 -0.40 -9.69 2.70
N PRO A 130 0.88 -10.06 2.47
CA PRO A 130 1.26 -10.95 1.37
C PRO A 130 0.56 -12.31 1.40
N THR A 131 0.26 -12.84 2.59
CA THR A 131 -0.48 -14.10 2.74
C THR A 131 -1.89 -14.00 2.18
N LEU A 132 -2.56 -12.85 2.37
CA LEU A 132 -3.88 -12.59 1.80
C LEU A 132 -3.85 -12.64 0.27
N LEU A 133 -2.83 -12.07 -0.36
CA LEU A 133 -2.68 -12.07 -1.82
C LEU A 133 -2.53 -13.49 -2.37
N THR A 134 -1.80 -14.33 -1.68
CA THR A 134 -1.66 -15.75 -2.03
C THR A 134 -3.00 -16.48 -1.93
N ASN A 135 -3.75 -16.23 -0.85
CA ASN A 135 -5.04 -16.88 -0.61
C ASN A 135 -6.11 -16.39 -1.60
N ALA A 136 -6.11 -15.12 -1.95
CA ALA A 136 -7.04 -14.55 -2.92
C ALA A 136 -6.77 -15.02 -4.36
N LYS A 137 -5.70 -15.79 -4.60
CA LYS A 137 -5.25 -16.19 -5.95
C LYS A 137 -5.20 -14.98 -6.90
N SER A 138 -4.96 -13.82 -6.33
CA SER A 138 -4.88 -12.59 -7.06
C SER A 138 -3.43 -12.39 -7.51
N ASN A 139 -3.25 -11.95 -8.76
CA ASN A 139 -1.96 -11.50 -9.27
C ASN A 139 -1.67 -10.06 -8.83
N VAL A 140 -2.28 -9.60 -7.72
CA VAL A 140 -1.88 -8.31 -7.14
C VAL A 140 -0.41 -8.42 -6.78
N VAL A 141 0.41 -7.98 -7.71
CA VAL A 141 1.85 -7.94 -7.54
C VAL A 141 2.09 -6.98 -6.38
N THR A 142 2.40 -7.55 -5.22
CA THR A 142 3.18 -6.81 -4.23
C THR A 142 4.45 -6.43 -4.96
N THR A 143 4.54 -5.19 -5.41
CA THR A 143 5.80 -4.74 -5.96
C THR A 143 6.83 -4.97 -4.87
N LEU A 144 8.01 -5.45 -5.23
CA LEU A 144 9.12 -5.63 -4.30
C LEU A 144 9.47 -4.34 -3.53
N ARG A 145 8.92 -3.19 -3.94
CA ARG A 145 8.87 -1.93 -3.18
C ARG A 145 8.17 -2.03 -1.81
N THR A 146 7.27 -3.01 -1.63
CA THR A 146 6.58 -3.25 -0.35
C THR A 146 7.25 -4.32 0.50
N ILE A 147 8.32 -4.93 0.01
CA ILE A 147 9.03 -6.00 0.74
C ILE A 147 9.76 -5.41 1.94
N GLU A 148 9.56 -6.05 3.08
CA GLU A 148 10.30 -5.75 4.30
C GLU A 148 11.81 -5.84 4.05
N PRO A 149 12.63 -4.99 4.65
CA PRO A 149 14.08 -4.99 4.44
C PRO A 149 14.74 -6.35 4.67
N TYR A 150 14.21 -7.17 5.58
CA TYR A 150 14.76 -8.52 5.84
C TYR A 150 14.45 -9.49 4.69
N VAL A 151 13.29 -9.37 4.04
CA VAL A 151 12.92 -10.19 2.87
C VAL A 151 13.78 -9.78 1.67
N LEU A 152 14.01 -8.49 1.48
CA LEU A 152 14.92 -8.00 0.43
C LEU A 152 16.36 -8.48 0.68
N LYS A 153 16.82 -8.52 1.94
CA LYS A 153 18.10 -9.15 2.30
C LYS A 153 18.15 -10.62 1.90
N ALA A 154 17.09 -11.39 2.21
CA ALA A 154 17.00 -12.79 1.85
C ALA A 154 17.04 -13.01 0.34
N LEU A 155 16.33 -12.19 -0.44
CA LEU A 155 16.36 -12.23 -1.90
C LEU A 155 17.74 -11.92 -2.49
N ILE A 156 18.41 -10.90 -1.95
CA ILE A 156 19.77 -10.55 -2.38
C ILE A 156 20.75 -11.68 -2.04
N LYS A 157 20.61 -12.31 -0.88
CA LYS A 157 21.43 -13.48 -0.52
C LYS A 157 21.21 -14.65 -1.46
N GLU A 158 19.95 -14.96 -1.75
CA GLU A 158 19.58 -16.01 -2.70
C GLU A 158 20.12 -15.72 -4.10
N ASP A 159 20.02 -14.47 -4.56
CA ASP A 159 20.59 -14.04 -5.85
C ASP A 159 22.11 -14.19 -5.87
N LEU A 160 22.81 -13.76 -4.82
CA LEU A 160 24.25 -13.90 -4.71
C LEU A 160 24.73 -15.35 -4.52
N HIS A 161 23.87 -16.22 -3.95
CA HIS A 161 24.14 -17.65 -3.88
C HIS A 161 24.12 -18.29 -5.28
N ARG A 162 23.14 -17.91 -6.11
CA ARG A 162 23.03 -18.39 -7.50
C ARG A 162 24.01 -17.70 -8.45
N HIS A 163 24.35 -16.45 -8.18
CA HIS A 163 25.18 -15.60 -9.05
C HIS A 163 26.27 -14.91 -8.22
N PRO A 164 27.30 -15.65 -7.77
CA PRO A 164 28.39 -15.07 -7.00
C PRO A 164 29.17 -14.06 -7.85
N MET A 165 29.83 -13.12 -7.19
CA MET A 165 30.60 -12.07 -7.84
C MET A 165 29.81 -11.13 -8.74
N SER A 166 28.55 -10.84 -8.37
CA SER A 166 27.67 -9.92 -9.09
C SER A 166 27.93 -8.45 -8.73
N LYS A 167 27.75 -7.56 -9.71
CA LYS A 167 27.65 -6.09 -9.50
C LYS A 167 26.26 -5.73 -8.97
N ILE A 168 26.13 -4.59 -8.29
CA ILE A 168 24.81 -4.11 -7.81
C ILE A 168 23.83 -3.91 -8.99
N SER A 169 24.32 -3.45 -10.15
CA SER A 169 23.48 -3.29 -11.35
C SER A 169 22.96 -4.63 -11.88
N GLU A 170 23.75 -5.71 -11.77
CA GLU A 170 23.36 -7.05 -12.17
C GLU A 170 22.32 -7.64 -11.20
N ILE A 171 22.50 -7.43 -9.90
CA ILE A 171 21.49 -7.80 -8.87
C ILE A 171 20.19 -7.03 -9.15
N ALA A 172 20.27 -5.71 -9.39
CA ALA A 172 19.10 -4.89 -9.67
C ALA A 172 18.37 -5.30 -10.97
N SER A 173 19.08 -5.73 -12.00
CA SER A 173 18.43 -6.21 -13.22
C SER A 173 17.64 -7.51 -13.03
N ARG A 174 18.02 -8.34 -12.04
CA ARG A 174 17.34 -9.59 -11.68
C ARG A 174 16.24 -9.39 -10.63
N ILE A 175 16.22 -8.22 -9.98
CA ILE A 175 15.16 -7.80 -9.03
C ILE A 175 14.55 -6.47 -9.53
N PRO A 176 13.85 -6.49 -10.67
CA PRO A 176 13.45 -5.26 -11.38
C PRO A 176 12.41 -4.42 -10.62
N ASP A 177 11.65 -5.03 -9.70
CA ASP A 177 10.61 -4.35 -8.95
C ASP A 177 11.14 -3.51 -7.78
N VAL A 178 12.44 -3.56 -7.48
CA VAL A 178 13.08 -2.78 -6.41
C VAL A 178 13.98 -1.69 -7.00
N GLU A 179 13.86 -0.49 -6.46
CA GLU A 179 14.72 0.61 -6.90
C GLU A 179 16.20 0.32 -6.63
N LEU A 180 17.05 0.60 -7.61
CA LEU A 180 18.51 0.45 -7.48
C LEU A 180 19.08 1.09 -6.21
N LYS A 181 18.47 2.21 -5.76
CA LYS A 181 18.86 2.92 -4.54
C LYS A 181 18.62 2.07 -3.28
N GLU A 182 17.50 1.35 -3.23
CA GLU A 182 17.16 0.48 -2.10
C GLU A 182 18.04 -0.77 -2.08
N ILE A 183 18.22 -1.42 -3.24
CA ILE A 183 19.15 -2.56 -3.38
C ILE A 183 20.54 -2.16 -2.90
N ARG A 184 21.03 -1.00 -3.35
CA ARG A 184 22.35 -0.48 -2.94
C ARG A 184 22.44 -0.27 -1.43
N LYS A 185 21.41 0.31 -0.82
CA LYS A 185 21.33 0.54 0.63
C LYS A 185 21.40 -0.79 1.41
N ILE A 186 20.65 -1.79 0.96
CA ILE A 186 20.62 -3.11 1.62
C ILE A 186 21.95 -3.85 1.42
N VAL A 187 22.47 -3.91 0.19
CA VAL A 187 23.79 -4.53 -0.07
C VAL A 187 24.86 -3.90 0.82
N TYR A 188 24.90 -2.57 0.92
CA TYR A 188 25.89 -1.90 1.77
C TYR A 188 25.70 -2.20 3.26
N SER A 189 24.48 -2.40 3.74
CA SER A 189 24.23 -2.79 5.13
C SER A 189 24.69 -4.20 5.47
N MET A 190 24.85 -5.06 4.47
CA MET A 190 25.26 -6.46 4.62
C MET A 190 26.78 -6.66 4.44
N VAL A 191 27.47 -5.66 3.86
CA VAL A 191 28.92 -5.76 3.64
C VAL A 191 29.67 -5.82 4.96
N GLY A 192 30.53 -6.83 5.09
CA GLY A 192 31.32 -7.09 6.29
C GLY A 192 30.64 -8.01 7.32
N THR A 193 29.36 -8.30 7.17
CA THR A 193 28.62 -9.24 8.04
C THR A 193 28.16 -10.49 7.30
N GLU A 194 27.50 -10.30 6.17
CA GLU A 194 26.89 -11.38 5.38
C GLU A 194 27.45 -11.43 3.96
N ILE A 195 27.95 -10.31 3.46
CA ILE A 195 28.45 -10.13 2.09
C ILE A 195 29.87 -9.56 2.13
N ALA A 196 30.74 -10.10 1.30
CA ALA A 196 32.04 -9.52 1.01
C ALA A 196 32.03 -8.81 -0.34
N LYS A 197 32.98 -7.92 -0.54
CA LYS A 197 33.18 -7.20 -1.81
C LYS A 197 34.60 -7.36 -2.33
N LYS A 198 34.74 -7.46 -3.65
CA LYS A 198 36.04 -7.48 -4.34
C LYS A 198 36.03 -6.44 -5.44
N GLY A 199 37.12 -5.68 -5.57
CA GLY A 199 37.24 -4.58 -6.53
C GLY A 199 36.85 -3.22 -5.96
N ALA A 200 36.89 -2.19 -6.79
CA ALA A 200 36.61 -0.81 -6.38
C ALA A 200 35.74 -0.09 -7.43
N ARG A 201 35.00 0.93 -6.99
CA ARG A 201 34.14 1.77 -7.83
C ARG A 201 33.20 0.96 -8.72
N VAL A 202 33.23 1.15 -10.05
CA VAL A 202 32.31 0.55 -11.03
C VAL A 202 32.50 -0.97 -11.17
N ASP A 203 33.69 -1.49 -10.87
CA ASP A 203 34.02 -2.91 -10.95
C ASP A 203 33.93 -3.66 -9.62
N CYS A 204 33.30 -3.04 -8.62
CA CYS A 204 33.03 -3.68 -7.35
C CYS A 204 32.02 -4.82 -7.51
N ARG A 205 32.39 -6.03 -7.07
CA ARG A 205 31.57 -7.24 -7.11
C ARG A 205 31.32 -7.74 -5.71
N TYR A 206 30.17 -8.31 -5.50
CA TYR A 206 29.68 -8.78 -4.19
C TYR A 206 29.48 -10.30 -4.22
N TYR A 207 29.74 -10.94 -3.09
CA TYR A 207 29.55 -12.38 -2.91
C TYR A 207 29.26 -12.67 -1.43
N LEU A 208 28.63 -13.81 -1.16
CA LEU A 208 28.37 -14.23 0.22
C LEU A 208 29.68 -14.57 0.95
N ILE A 209 29.71 -14.24 2.23
CA ILE A 209 30.75 -14.73 3.11
C ILE A 209 30.34 -16.16 3.47
N ASP A 210 31.15 -17.14 3.05
CA ASP A 210 30.97 -18.52 3.48
C ASP A 210 31.13 -18.58 5.00
N GLY A 211 30.10 -19.08 5.69
CA GLY A 211 30.08 -19.26 7.14
C GLY A 211 30.83 -20.52 7.58
#